data_cce6c301f8423cc96fd05625f8dc7c3a
#
_entry.id   cce6c301f8423cc96fd05625f8dc7c3a
#
_cell.length_a   1.000
_cell.length_b   1.000
_cell.length_c   1.000
_cell.angle_alpha   90.00
_cell.angle_beta   90.00
_cell.angle_gamma   90.00
#
_symmetry.space_group_name_H-M   'P 1'
#
loop_
_entity.id
_entity.type
_entity.pdbx_description
1 polymer ?
#
loop_
_entity_poly.entity_id
_entity_poly.type
_entity_poly.pdbx_seq_one_letter_code
_entity_poly.pdbx_strand_id
1 'polypeptide(L)'
;MRHIVDIETWERRDNYNFFRGFVNSWYSITTEIDCTEASAAARASGHSFFLYYLYAVVRSANEVPELRYRTDKNGQVIFHDEVDIISPIAVPGKTFYTVRIPYHEDFKRFYAEAYELITNIPEDGNPYGAEEELAKQGDYDVVHLSAVPKMYFTATTYTCLLYTSDAADDRISV
;
A
#
# COMPACT_ATOMS: atom_id res chain seq x y z
N MET A 1 -5.59 8.23 -13.21
CA MET A 1 -6.86 7.82 -13.90
C MET A 1 -6.96 6.30 -13.82
N ARG A 2 -8.18 5.70 -13.89
CA ARG A 2 -8.35 4.25 -13.84
C ARG A 2 -8.93 3.73 -15.16
N HIS A 3 -8.52 2.53 -15.57
CA HIS A 3 -8.98 1.87 -16.80
C HIS A 3 -9.47 0.47 -16.47
N ILE A 4 -10.67 0.12 -16.94
CA ILE A 4 -11.16 -1.26 -16.85
C ILE A 4 -10.43 -2.08 -17.91
N VAL A 5 -9.84 -3.20 -17.51
CA VAL A 5 -9.13 -4.10 -18.41
C VAL A 5 -10.13 -5.04 -19.08
N ASP A 6 -10.11 -5.10 -20.39
CA ASP A 6 -10.84 -6.12 -21.13
C ASP A 6 -10.09 -7.45 -21.01
N ILE A 7 -10.60 -8.35 -20.19
CA ILE A 7 -9.98 -9.65 -19.91
C ILE A 7 -9.83 -10.50 -21.17
N GLU A 8 -10.77 -10.40 -22.12
CA GLU A 8 -10.76 -11.26 -23.32
C GLU A 8 -9.56 -10.95 -24.25
N THR A 9 -9.11 -9.71 -24.24
CA THR A 9 -7.97 -9.25 -25.05
C THR A 9 -6.68 -9.09 -24.26
N TRP A 10 -6.75 -9.26 -22.93
CA TRP A 10 -5.58 -9.05 -22.06
C TRP A 10 -4.55 -10.17 -22.21
N GLU A 11 -3.30 -9.81 -22.40
CA GLU A 11 -2.18 -10.77 -22.56
C GLU A 11 -2.00 -11.72 -21.36
N ARG A 12 -2.45 -11.31 -20.17
CA ARG A 12 -2.37 -12.09 -18.92
C ARG A 12 -3.65 -12.85 -18.59
N ARG A 13 -4.63 -12.90 -19.50
CA ARG A 13 -5.93 -13.55 -19.31
C ARG A 13 -5.82 -14.96 -18.75
N ASP A 14 -4.95 -15.78 -19.33
CA ASP A 14 -4.86 -17.19 -18.96
C ASP A 14 -4.28 -17.37 -17.56
N ASN A 15 -3.24 -16.60 -17.20
CA ASN A 15 -2.70 -16.57 -15.84
C ASN A 15 -3.74 -16.06 -14.84
N TYR A 16 -4.42 -14.96 -15.15
CA TYR A 16 -5.46 -14.42 -14.31
C TYR A 16 -6.58 -15.44 -14.06
N ASN A 17 -7.11 -16.07 -15.11
CA ASN A 17 -8.17 -17.05 -15.02
C ASN A 17 -7.74 -18.30 -14.23
N PHE A 18 -6.48 -18.70 -14.32
CA PHE A 18 -5.95 -19.81 -13.54
C PHE A 18 -5.90 -19.49 -12.04
N PHE A 19 -5.33 -18.34 -11.67
CA PHE A 19 -5.13 -17.99 -10.25
C PHE A 19 -6.37 -17.44 -9.56
N ARG A 20 -7.29 -16.78 -10.26
CA ARG A 20 -8.50 -16.21 -9.64
C ARG A 20 -9.42 -17.23 -8.98
N GLY A 21 -9.30 -18.50 -9.34
CA GLY A 21 -10.07 -19.60 -8.76
C GLY A 21 -9.48 -20.18 -7.47
N PHE A 22 -8.30 -19.71 -7.04
CA PHE A 22 -7.68 -20.20 -5.83
C PHE A 22 -8.25 -19.48 -4.60
N VAL A 23 -8.49 -20.25 -3.53
CA VAL A 23 -8.95 -19.70 -2.24
C VAL A 23 -7.93 -18.69 -1.67
N ASN A 24 -6.63 -18.94 -1.91
CA ASN A 24 -5.54 -18.06 -1.54
C ASN A 24 -4.64 -17.83 -2.76
N SER A 25 -4.83 -16.70 -3.45
CA SER A 25 -4.05 -16.32 -4.63
C SER A 25 -2.93 -15.30 -4.32
N TRP A 26 -2.53 -15.18 -3.07
CA TRP A 26 -1.44 -14.30 -2.65
C TRP A 26 -0.12 -15.03 -2.49
N TYR A 27 0.99 -14.32 -2.68
CA TYR A 27 2.34 -14.81 -2.41
C TYR A 27 3.13 -13.76 -1.64
N SER A 28 4.19 -14.19 -0.97
CA SER A 28 5.09 -13.29 -0.23
C SER A 28 6.51 -13.48 -0.75
N ILE A 29 7.23 -12.38 -0.90
CA ILE A 29 8.67 -12.36 -1.21
C ILE A 29 9.37 -11.63 -0.07
N THR A 30 10.37 -12.27 0.53
CA THR A 30 11.25 -11.63 1.52
C THR A 30 12.62 -11.42 0.90
N THR A 31 13.14 -10.21 1.01
CA THR A 31 14.48 -9.86 0.54
C THR A 31 15.16 -8.90 1.52
N GLU A 32 16.47 -8.93 1.53
CA GLU A 32 17.30 -7.96 2.27
C GLU A 32 17.80 -6.88 1.31
N ILE A 33 17.72 -5.63 1.74
CA ILE A 33 18.21 -4.47 0.99
C ILE A 33 19.17 -3.70 1.89
N ASP A 34 20.41 -3.51 1.43
CA ASP A 34 21.36 -2.64 2.12
C ASP A 34 20.94 -1.17 1.95
N CYS A 35 20.52 -0.56 3.05
CA CYS A 35 20.08 0.82 3.10
C CYS A 35 21.13 1.77 3.70
N THR A 36 22.38 1.34 3.87
CA THR A 36 23.44 2.12 4.55
C THR A 36 23.66 3.45 3.87
N GLU A 37 23.89 3.46 2.57
CA GLU A 37 24.14 4.70 1.80
C GLU A 37 22.88 5.57 1.71
N ALA A 38 21.70 4.97 1.48
CA ALA A 38 20.44 5.70 1.42
C ALA A 38 20.10 6.38 2.76
N SER A 39 20.33 5.69 3.87
CA SER A 39 20.14 6.24 5.21
C SER A 39 21.13 7.38 5.51
N ALA A 40 22.39 7.24 5.09
CA ALA A 40 23.39 8.29 5.25
C ALA A 40 23.04 9.53 4.40
N ALA A 41 22.62 9.34 3.15
CA ALA A 41 22.21 10.43 2.26
C ALA A 41 20.99 11.19 2.78
N ALA A 42 19.97 10.48 3.28
CA ALA A 42 18.79 11.09 3.88
C ALA A 42 19.19 11.97 5.08
N ARG A 43 20.03 11.46 6.00
CA ARG A 43 20.52 12.22 7.16
C ARG A 43 21.33 13.45 6.76
N ALA A 44 22.24 13.28 5.79
CA ALA A 44 23.07 14.40 5.30
C ALA A 44 22.23 15.53 4.69
N SER A 45 21.10 15.18 4.09
CA SER A 45 20.13 16.14 3.51
C SER A 45 19.10 16.68 4.52
N GLY A 46 19.15 16.25 5.78
CA GLY A 46 18.16 16.63 6.81
C GLY A 46 16.78 15.99 6.60
N HIS A 47 16.67 14.95 5.77
CA HIS A 47 15.42 14.28 5.49
C HIS A 47 15.18 13.09 6.45
N SER A 48 13.91 12.81 6.72
CA SER A 48 13.50 11.56 7.36
C SER A 48 13.80 10.37 6.46
N PHE A 49 14.57 9.39 6.96
CA PHE A 49 14.84 8.16 6.20
C PHE A 49 13.54 7.38 5.94
N PHE A 50 12.56 7.42 6.85
CA PHE A 50 11.25 6.83 6.64
C PHE A 50 10.57 7.39 5.38
N LEU A 51 10.47 8.72 5.25
CA LEU A 51 9.88 9.34 4.07
C LEU A 51 10.69 9.11 2.79
N TYR A 52 12.02 8.98 2.94
CA TYR A 52 12.89 8.70 1.82
C TYR A 52 12.60 7.32 1.20
N TYR A 53 12.49 6.28 2.02
CA TYR A 53 12.17 4.97 1.47
C TYR A 53 10.68 4.79 1.12
N LEU A 54 9.75 5.49 1.78
CA LEU A 54 8.36 5.58 1.33
C LEU A 54 8.28 6.06 -0.12
N TYR A 55 9.00 7.13 -0.43
CA TYR A 55 9.09 7.63 -1.80
C TYR A 55 9.66 6.60 -2.76
N ALA A 56 10.76 5.95 -2.39
CA ALA A 56 11.38 4.93 -3.23
C ALA A 56 10.41 3.78 -3.55
N VAL A 57 9.64 3.31 -2.55
CA VAL A 57 8.65 2.24 -2.72
C VAL A 57 7.50 2.67 -3.64
N VAL A 58 6.87 3.81 -3.37
CA VAL A 58 5.71 4.25 -4.18
C VAL A 58 6.14 4.60 -5.61
N ARG A 59 7.32 5.18 -5.77
CA ARG A 59 7.90 5.44 -7.09
C ARG A 59 8.14 4.13 -7.86
N SER A 60 8.78 3.14 -7.24
CA SER A 60 8.99 1.83 -7.86
C SER A 60 7.67 1.15 -8.25
N ALA A 61 6.63 1.26 -7.41
CA ALA A 61 5.31 0.76 -7.74
C ALA A 61 4.69 1.47 -8.96
N ASN A 62 4.95 2.76 -9.13
CA ASN A 62 4.49 3.52 -10.28
C ASN A 62 5.35 3.31 -11.54
N GLU A 63 6.61 2.92 -11.40
CA GLU A 63 7.48 2.56 -12.52
C GLU A 63 7.21 1.14 -13.06
N VAL A 64 6.61 0.25 -12.25
CA VAL A 64 6.30 -1.14 -12.63
C VAL A 64 4.80 -1.28 -12.89
N PRO A 65 4.35 -1.37 -14.17
CA PRO A 65 2.92 -1.43 -14.51
C PRO A 65 2.16 -2.54 -13.80
N GLU A 66 2.79 -3.68 -13.59
CA GLU A 66 2.21 -4.85 -12.94
C GLU A 66 1.75 -4.59 -11.51
N LEU A 67 2.39 -3.67 -10.81
CA LEU A 67 2.04 -3.30 -9.44
C LEU A 67 0.86 -2.33 -9.36
N ARG A 68 0.32 -1.91 -10.50
CA ARG A 68 -0.81 -0.96 -10.58
C ARG A 68 -2.13 -1.62 -10.98
N TYR A 69 -2.14 -2.93 -11.22
CA TYR A 69 -3.39 -3.66 -11.42
C TYR A 69 -4.08 -3.96 -10.09
N ARG A 70 -5.39 -3.85 -10.07
CA ARG A 70 -6.25 -4.19 -8.94
C ARG A 70 -7.46 -4.98 -9.42
N THR A 71 -8.06 -5.74 -8.53
CA THR A 71 -9.39 -6.32 -8.76
C THR A 71 -10.38 -5.59 -7.87
N ASP A 72 -11.44 -5.05 -8.45
CA ASP A 72 -12.49 -4.37 -7.70
C ASP A 72 -13.46 -5.39 -7.03
N LYS A 73 -14.40 -4.87 -6.23
CA LYS A 73 -15.42 -5.68 -5.54
C LYS A 73 -16.36 -6.46 -6.48
N ASN A 74 -16.39 -6.13 -7.76
CA ASN A 74 -17.19 -6.81 -8.78
C ASN A 74 -16.37 -7.86 -9.54
N GLY A 75 -15.11 -8.05 -9.19
CA GLY A 75 -14.18 -8.94 -9.87
C GLY A 75 -13.65 -8.38 -11.20
N GLN A 76 -13.81 -7.08 -11.45
CA GLN A 76 -13.24 -6.42 -12.63
C GLN A 76 -11.76 -6.11 -12.38
N VAL A 77 -10.92 -6.35 -13.38
CA VAL A 77 -9.51 -5.92 -13.32
C VAL A 77 -9.42 -4.46 -13.71
N ILE A 78 -8.82 -3.67 -12.84
CA ILE A 78 -8.60 -2.24 -13.00
C ILE A 78 -7.10 -1.99 -13.12
N PHE A 79 -6.70 -1.18 -14.10
CA PHE A 79 -5.36 -0.61 -14.20
C PHE A 79 -5.39 0.85 -13.78
N HIS A 80 -4.53 1.23 -12.84
CA HIS A 80 -4.36 2.61 -12.43
C HIS A 80 -3.15 3.25 -13.11
N ASP A 81 -3.31 4.46 -13.65
CA ASP A 81 -2.18 5.22 -14.21
C ASP A 81 -1.16 5.56 -13.12
N GLU A 82 -1.65 5.74 -11.89
CA GLU A 82 -0.84 6.08 -10.74
C GLU A 82 -1.46 5.48 -9.47
N VAL A 83 -0.63 5.09 -8.53
CA VAL A 83 -1.03 4.61 -7.20
C VAL A 83 -0.34 5.41 -6.12
N ASP A 84 -1.07 5.69 -5.04
CA ASP A 84 -0.56 6.34 -3.85
C ASP A 84 0.04 5.32 -2.86
N ILE A 85 0.52 5.79 -1.73
CA ILE A 85 0.95 4.93 -0.64
C ILE A 85 0.11 5.21 0.61
N ILE A 86 -0.24 4.14 1.33
CA ILE A 86 -0.88 4.24 2.64
C ILE A 86 0.00 3.57 3.68
N SER A 87 0.17 4.21 4.83
CA SER A 87 1.04 3.71 5.90
C SER A 87 0.44 3.98 7.27
N PRO A 88 0.53 3.03 8.22
CA PRO A 88 0.23 3.28 9.61
C PRO A 88 1.34 4.13 10.24
N ILE A 89 0.95 5.26 10.79
CA ILE A 89 1.84 6.22 11.48
C ILE A 89 1.57 6.16 12.97
N ALA A 90 2.61 5.88 13.76
CA ALA A 90 2.50 5.85 15.21
C ALA A 90 2.25 7.26 15.77
N VAL A 91 1.26 7.38 16.67
CA VAL A 91 0.92 8.64 17.32
C VAL A 91 1.15 8.50 18.82
N PRO A 92 1.90 9.41 19.47
CA PRO A 92 2.14 9.35 20.92
C PRO A 92 0.85 9.25 21.72
N GLY A 93 0.80 8.29 22.65
CA GLY A 93 -0.38 8.07 23.50
C GLY A 93 -1.56 7.34 22.83
N LYS A 94 -1.42 6.97 21.56
CA LYS A 94 -2.40 6.21 20.77
C LYS A 94 -1.72 5.04 20.06
N THR A 95 -2.48 4.24 19.31
CA THR A 95 -1.90 3.10 18.57
C THR A 95 -1.20 3.58 17.31
N PHE A 96 -1.94 3.86 16.26
CA PHE A 96 -1.48 4.40 14.98
C PHE A 96 -2.67 4.98 14.22
N TYR A 97 -2.37 5.80 13.22
CA TYR A 97 -3.33 6.28 12.24
C TYR A 97 -2.88 5.84 10.85
N THR A 98 -3.80 5.37 10.03
CA THR A 98 -3.51 5.12 8.62
C THR A 98 -3.54 6.44 7.86
N VAL A 99 -2.47 6.75 7.15
CA VAL A 99 -2.31 7.99 6.39
C VAL A 99 -2.09 7.64 4.92
N ARG A 100 -2.97 8.14 4.04
CA ARG A 100 -2.76 8.11 2.60
C ARG A 100 -1.88 9.28 2.21
N ILE A 101 -0.80 9.00 1.50
CA ILE A 101 0.17 9.97 1.00
C ILE A 101 0.14 9.92 -0.52
N PRO A 102 -0.27 11.01 -1.18
CA PRO A 102 -0.31 11.09 -2.64
C PRO A 102 1.08 10.91 -3.25
N TYR A 103 1.14 10.20 -4.36
CA TYR A 103 2.37 10.11 -5.14
C TYR A 103 2.63 11.40 -5.90
N HIS A 104 3.89 11.78 -5.97
CA HIS A 104 4.40 12.82 -6.85
C HIS A 104 5.72 12.35 -7.44
N GLU A 105 5.93 12.58 -8.73
CA GLU A 105 7.19 12.24 -9.38
C GLU A 105 8.38 13.05 -8.80
N ASP A 106 8.14 14.32 -8.43
CA ASP A 106 9.13 15.16 -7.77
C ASP A 106 9.25 14.83 -6.28
N PHE A 107 10.44 14.40 -5.86
CA PHE A 107 10.72 14.04 -4.47
C PHE A 107 10.46 15.17 -3.47
N LYS A 108 10.78 16.42 -3.83
CA LYS A 108 10.63 17.55 -2.88
C LYS A 108 9.16 17.80 -2.59
N ARG A 109 8.33 17.73 -3.63
CA ARG A 109 6.88 17.88 -3.49
C ARG A 109 6.29 16.73 -2.67
N PHE A 110 6.66 15.49 -3.00
CA PHE A 110 6.24 14.31 -2.23
C PHE A 110 6.63 14.46 -0.76
N TYR A 111 7.90 14.80 -0.49
CA TYR A 111 8.42 14.91 0.87
C TYR A 111 7.69 15.98 1.68
N ALA A 112 7.47 17.17 1.09
CA ALA A 112 6.79 18.28 1.78
C ALA A 112 5.36 17.89 2.18
N GLU A 113 4.59 17.33 1.25
CA GLU A 113 3.20 16.91 1.51
C GLU A 113 3.14 15.73 2.47
N ALA A 114 3.98 14.72 2.29
CA ALA A 114 4.06 13.58 3.20
C ALA A 114 4.43 14.01 4.63
N TYR A 115 5.38 14.93 4.77
CA TYR A 115 5.79 15.46 6.06
C TYR A 115 4.64 16.21 6.76
N GLU A 116 3.91 17.04 6.01
CA GLU A 116 2.75 17.77 6.52
C GLU A 116 1.65 16.81 6.98
N LEU A 117 1.31 15.81 6.17
CA LEU A 117 0.28 14.83 6.49
C LEU A 117 0.60 14.01 7.74
N ILE A 118 1.85 13.58 7.93
CA ILE A 118 2.22 12.75 9.09
C ILE A 118 2.47 13.56 10.37
N THR A 119 2.77 14.86 10.27
CA THR A 119 2.98 15.72 11.44
C THR A 119 1.71 16.39 11.96
N ASN A 120 0.70 16.53 11.11
CA ASN A 120 -0.55 17.20 11.42
C ASN A 120 -1.74 16.23 11.56
N ILE A 121 -1.49 15.01 12.05
CA ILE A 121 -2.55 14.02 12.29
C ILE A 121 -3.48 14.54 13.39
N PRO A 122 -4.80 14.69 13.15
CA PRO A 122 -5.74 15.18 14.15
C PRO A 122 -5.82 14.25 15.37
N GLU A 123 -5.78 14.83 16.58
CA GLU A 123 -5.84 14.04 17.82
C GLU A 123 -7.16 13.29 17.99
N ASP A 124 -8.25 13.81 17.49
CA ASP A 124 -9.61 13.26 17.53
C ASP A 124 -10.04 12.61 16.20
N GLY A 125 -9.08 12.43 15.27
CA GLY A 125 -9.33 11.82 13.97
C GLY A 125 -9.68 10.32 14.05
N ASN A 126 -10.26 9.80 12.97
CA ASN A 126 -10.49 8.36 12.83
C ASN A 126 -9.18 7.65 12.46
N PRO A 127 -8.65 6.75 13.31
CA PRO A 127 -7.39 6.04 13.04
C PRO A 127 -7.39 5.24 11.73
N TYR A 128 -8.54 4.83 11.27
CA TYR A 128 -8.73 4.01 10.06
C TYR A 128 -9.40 4.77 8.91
N GLY A 129 -9.49 6.10 9.01
CA GLY A 129 -10.24 6.92 8.05
C GLY A 129 -9.79 6.74 6.61
N ALA A 130 -8.48 6.62 6.37
CA ALA A 130 -7.95 6.38 5.03
C ALA A 130 -8.34 5.01 4.47
N GLU A 131 -8.34 3.96 5.31
CA GLU A 131 -8.78 2.61 4.92
C GLU A 131 -10.29 2.54 4.65
N GLU A 132 -11.09 3.20 5.47
CA GLU A 132 -12.54 3.29 5.27
C GLU A 132 -12.90 3.99 3.96
N GLU A 133 -12.12 5.02 3.59
CA GLU A 133 -12.31 5.72 2.32
C GLU A 133 -11.96 4.83 1.13
N LEU A 134 -10.85 4.10 1.19
CA LEU A 134 -10.50 3.11 0.17
C LEU A 134 -11.55 2.02 0.03
N ALA A 135 -12.08 1.52 1.16
CA ALA A 135 -13.14 0.52 1.15
C ALA A 135 -14.43 1.03 0.48
N LYS A 136 -14.77 2.32 0.65
CA LYS A 136 -15.91 2.95 -0.05
C LYS A 136 -15.65 3.07 -1.56
N GLN A 137 -14.44 3.45 -1.96
CA GLN A 137 -14.04 3.54 -3.37
C GLN A 137 -14.08 2.15 -4.03
N GLY A 138 -13.54 1.14 -3.36
CA GLY A 138 -13.63 -0.27 -3.76
C GLY A 138 -12.66 -0.70 -4.86
N ASP A 139 -11.67 0.11 -5.23
CA ASP A 139 -10.67 -0.20 -6.26
C ASP A 139 -9.20 -0.09 -5.81
N TYR A 140 -8.97 0.34 -4.59
CA TYR A 140 -7.68 0.28 -3.86
C TYR A 140 -6.45 0.77 -4.65
N ASP A 141 -6.51 2.00 -5.14
CA ASP A 141 -5.44 2.67 -5.89
C ASP A 141 -4.22 3.07 -5.02
N VAL A 142 -3.83 2.19 -4.13
CA VAL A 142 -2.72 2.41 -3.19
C VAL A 142 -1.79 1.21 -3.08
N VAL A 143 -0.58 1.46 -2.59
CA VAL A 143 0.34 0.47 -2.04
C VAL A 143 0.34 0.59 -0.52
N HIS A 144 0.14 -0.52 0.19
CA HIS A 144 0.23 -0.56 1.64
C HIS A 144 1.67 -0.78 2.06
N LEU A 145 2.19 0.10 2.90
CA LEU A 145 3.52 -0.05 3.49
C LEU A 145 3.44 0.10 5.01
N SER A 146 3.92 -0.88 5.75
CA SER A 146 4.06 -0.81 7.20
C SER A 146 5.52 -0.89 7.59
N ALA A 147 5.99 0.10 8.33
CA ALA A 147 7.32 0.10 8.92
C ALA A 147 7.26 -0.48 10.34
N VAL A 148 8.08 -1.49 10.62
CA VAL A 148 8.19 -2.10 11.95
C VAL A 148 9.63 -1.96 12.44
N PRO A 149 10.04 -0.75 12.89
CA PRO A 149 11.39 -0.54 13.39
C PRO A 149 11.60 -1.35 14.67
N LYS A 150 12.82 -1.82 14.90
CA LYS A 150 13.24 -2.59 16.08
C LYS A 150 12.72 -4.03 16.16
N MET A 151 12.07 -4.54 15.13
CA MET A 151 11.76 -5.97 15.01
C MET A 151 12.54 -6.57 13.85
N TYR A 152 13.20 -7.70 14.11
CA TYR A 152 13.76 -8.54 13.07
C TYR A 152 12.78 -9.68 12.80
N PHE A 153 12.40 -9.86 11.54
CA PHE A 153 11.54 -10.98 11.13
C PHE A 153 11.99 -11.51 9.77
N THR A 154 11.87 -12.81 9.57
CA THR A 154 12.24 -13.48 8.33
C THR A 154 11.09 -13.58 7.35
N ALA A 155 9.85 -13.47 7.81
CA ALA A 155 8.66 -13.43 6.99
C ALA A 155 7.53 -12.73 7.73
N THR A 156 6.65 -12.10 6.99
CA THR A 156 5.41 -11.55 7.51
C THR A 156 4.27 -11.87 6.56
N THR A 157 3.09 -12.16 7.11
CA THR A 157 1.87 -12.39 6.35
C THR A 157 0.87 -11.31 6.68
N TYR A 158 0.37 -10.64 5.68
CA TYR A 158 -0.66 -9.62 5.82
C TYR A 158 -1.99 -10.15 5.27
N THR A 159 -3.06 -9.98 6.04
CA THR A 159 -4.40 -10.23 5.53
C THR A 159 -4.81 -9.02 4.69
N CYS A 160 -5.06 -9.21 3.41
CA CYS A 160 -5.56 -8.13 2.56
C CYS A 160 -7.00 -7.81 2.94
N LEU A 161 -7.31 -6.54 3.17
CA LEU A 161 -8.66 -6.05 3.54
C LEU A 161 -9.74 -6.40 2.50
N LEU A 162 -9.34 -6.68 1.26
CA LEU A 162 -10.25 -7.14 0.19
C LEU A 162 -10.97 -8.46 0.48
N TYR A 163 -10.43 -9.28 1.40
CA TYR A 163 -11.00 -10.59 1.74
C TYR A 163 -11.80 -10.61 3.04
N THR A 164 -11.81 -9.54 3.82
CA THR A 164 -12.45 -9.54 5.15
C THR A 164 -13.95 -9.27 5.13
N SER A 165 -14.54 -8.86 4.01
CA SER A 165 -15.99 -8.66 3.94
C SER A 165 -16.79 -9.96 3.83
N ASP A 166 -16.20 -11.04 3.26
CA ASP A 166 -16.86 -12.34 3.16
C ASP A 166 -16.37 -13.39 4.19
N ALA A 167 -15.14 -13.20 4.71
CA ALA A 167 -14.57 -14.16 5.69
C ALA A 167 -15.00 -13.90 7.13
N ALA A 168 -15.70 -12.81 7.43
CA ALA A 168 -16.19 -12.51 8.76
C ALA A 168 -17.43 -13.33 9.15
N ASP A 169 -18.17 -13.86 8.18
CA ASP A 169 -19.38 -14.65 8.43
C ASP A 169 -19.08 -16.14 8.72
N ASP A 170 -17.90 -16.64 8.37
CA ASP A 170 -17.55 -18.06 8.56
C ASP A 170 -16.79 -18.36 9.86
N ARG A 171 -16.59 -17.42 10.77
CA ARG A 171 -15.83 -17.61 12.01
C ARG A 171 -16.68 -17.78 13.26
N ILE A 172 -17.93 -18.15 13.13
CA ILE A 172 -18.73 -18.53 14.31
C ILE A 172 -19.20 -19.96 14.13
N SER A 173 -18.29 -20.90 14.32
CA SER A 173 -18.63 -22.26 14.82
C SER A 173 -17.38 -23.06 15.06
N VAL A 174 -16.76 -22.90 16.23
CA VAL A 174 -16.21 -23.99 17.07
C VAL A 174 -16.21 -23.47 18.52
#